data_1a9f096df9d10b556d29488f6ac5bcf1
#
_entry.id   1a9f096df9d10b556d29488f6ac5bcf1
#
_cell.length_a   1.000
_cell.length_b   1.000
_cell.length_c   1.000
_cell.angle_alpha   90.00
_cell.angle_beta   90.00
_cell.angle_gamma   90.00
#
_symmetry.space_group_name_H-M   'P 1'
#
loop_
_entity.id
_entity.type
_entity.pdbx_description
1 polymer ?
#
loop_
_entity_poly.entity_id
_entity_poly.type
_entity_poly.pdbx_seq_one_letter_code
_entity_poly.pdbx_strand_id
1 'polypeptide(L)'
;MKQLLFLLLPLLFFACKSEESITPAVTFERDFAVVDNAADPVQHARYEIYKKYGVPVYFNDTVAVHGGNAPADSASRRYETVDLNWTFFGYSRGVEYRYDYLRTAEEQLRALRFVDAYLGKISRQMRPFSVMVADTLTVSSANKVEKPIYHVGFRTLVLARVKDITVEDSVNAQIAEIVNSMVSDRIKANRELCGEFADVSTQKGWYDLDWKRLNETSPCPTVIEMGKKSYVLSVNALYDQPPYTPFNHEDLVTLLLKDLGSGAPTVETEEEAIEIRNKMLAEIGAFGFIRGWNQTGSFAPRDADEDREYFIKAMLWLGDGGFRQRYGHLPVVMTKYEILRRFVTGELGVNLDYNRLNE
;
A
#
# COMPACT_ATOMS: atom_id res chain seq x y z
N MET A 1 19.59 49.16 -50.26
CA MET A 1 19.01 48.46 -49.07
C MET A 1 19.35 46.96 -48.97
N LYS A 2 19.62 46.24 -50.06
CA LYS A 2 19.93 44.79 -50.00
C LYS A 2 21.36 44.48 -49.47
N GLN A 3 22.30 45.42 -49.54
CA GLN A 3 23.69 45.20 -49.06
C GLN A 3 23.89 45.43 -47.54
N LEU A 4 22.93 46.14 -46.88
CA LEU A 4 23.00 46.36 -45.42
C LEU A 4 22.55 45.15 -44.61
N LEU A 5 21.71 44.30 -45.24
CA LEU A 5 21.17 43.09 -44.60
C LEU A 5 22.23 41.97 -44.46
N PHE A 6 23.22 41.95 -45.35
CA PHE A 6 24.32 40.95 -45.35
C PHE A 6 25.39 41.21 -44.28
N LEU A 7 25.50 42.47 -43.80
CA LEU A 7 26.50 42.84 -42.78
C LEU A 7 25.99 42.61 -41.35
N LEU A 8 24.67 42.44 -41.17
CA LEU A 8 24.04 42.18 -39.85
C LEU A 8 23.96 40.66 -39.50
N LEU A 9 24.06 39.82 -40.51
CA LEU A 9 23.96 38.36 -40.31
C LEU A 9 25.14 37.72 -39.52
N PRO A 10 26.41 38.13 -39.72
CA PRO A 10 27.53 37.58 -38.96
C PRO A 10 27.58 38.04 -37.50
N LEU A 11 26.94 39.17 -37.12
CA LEU A 11 26.93 39.63 -35.75
C LEU A 11 26.02 38.82 -34.80
N LEU A 12 25.10 38.02 -35.35
CA LEU A 12 24.24 37.13 -34.55
C LEU A 12 24.95 35.84 -34.10
N PHE A 13 26.05 35.46 -34.74
CA PHE A 13 26.77 34.22 -34.39
C PHE A 13 27.83 34.44 -33.27
N PHE A 14 28.11 35.65 -32.85
CA PHE A 14 29.03 35.90 -31.71
C PHE A 14 28.34 36.13 -30.38
N ALA A 15 26.98 36.02 -30.33
CA ALA A 15 26.24 36.21 -29.09
C ALA A 15 26.04 34.92 -28.24
N CYS A 16 26.49 33.79 -28.76
CA CYS A 16 26.60 32.59 -27.91
C CYS A 16 27.95 32.63 -27.19
N LYS A 17 28.05 33.42 -26.13
CA LYS A 17 29.02 33.09 -25.08
C LYS A 17 28.60 31.70 -24.56
N SER A 18 29.49 30.72 -24.62
CA SER A 18 29.35 29.49 -23.84
C SER A 18 29.07 29.94 -22.41
N GLU A 19 27.90 29.59 -21.89
CA GLU A 19 27.64 29.75 -20.47
C GLU A 19 28.78 29.00 -19.78
N GLU A 20 29.63 29.72 -19.04
CA GLU A 20 30.54 29.09 -18.11
C GLU A 20 29.68 28.21 -17.21
N SER A 21 30.05 26.93 -17.09
CA SER A 21 29.36 26.03 -16.18
C SER A 21 29.32 26.70 -14.83
N ILE A 22 28.13 27.09 -14.38
CA ILE A 22 27.95 27.67 -13.06
C ILE A 22 28.30 26.56 -12.08
N THR A 23 29.51 26.57 -11.59
CA THR A 23 29.90 25.74 -10.46
C THR A 23 29.12 26.31 -9.28
N PRO A 24 28.19 25.57 -8.65
CA PRO A 24 27.46 26.09 -7.51
C PRO A 24 28.50 26.54 -6.46
N ALA A 25 28.47 27.82 -6.09
CA ALA A 25 29.34 28.40 -5.06
C ALA A 25 28.98 27.82 -3.66
N VAL A 26 27.93 27.02 -3.56
CA VAL A 26 27.51 26.33 -2.35
C VAL A 26 27.65 24.84 -2.61
N THR A 27 28.59 24.20 -1.96
CA THR A 27 28.55 22.77 -1.72
C THR A 27 27.27 22.55 -0.88
N PHE A 28 26.21 22.01 -1.49
CA PHE A 28 25.12 21.47 -0.73
C PHE A 28 25.71 20.33 0.11
N GLU A 29 26.10 20.63 1.34
CA GLU A 29 26.29 19.59 2.33
C GLU A 29 24.99 18.80 2.28
N ARG A 30 25.10 17.47 2.22
CA ARG A 30 23.92 16.62 2.22
C ARG A 30 23.31 16.73 3.62
N ASP A 31 22.39 17.66 3.80
CA ASP A 31 21.77 17.97 5.10
C ASP A 31 21.18 16.74 5.81
N PHE A 32 20.96 15.67 5.04
CA PHE A 32 20.41 14.40 5.52
C PHE A 32 21.47 13.27 5.59
N ALA A 33 22.76 13.58 5.39
CA ALA A 33 23.80 12.59 5.46
C ALA A 33 24.04 12.17 6.92
N VAL A 34 24.01 10.86 7.16
CA VAL A 34 24.36 10.29 8.47
C VAL A 34 25.89 10.11 8.50
N VAL A 35 26.55 10.75 9.47
CA VAL A 35 28.00 10.63 9.65
C VAL A 35 28.29 9.51 10.65
N ASP A 36 29.30 8.69 10.35
CA ASP A 36 29.73 7.60 11.22
C ASP A 36 30.38 8.12 12.52
N ASN A 37 30.06 7.44 13.62
CA ASN A 37 30.75 7.59 14.89
C ASN A 37 30.92 6.21 15.54
N ALA A 38 32.07 5.58 15.32
CA ALA A 38 32.35 4.24 15.86
C ALA A 38 32.38 4.18 17.41
N ALA A 39 32.53 5.32 18.08
CA ALA A 39 32.45 5.39 19.54
C ALA A 39 31.02 5.40 20.09
N ASP A 40 30.04 5.67 19.26
CA ASP A 40 28.62 5.63 19.58
C ASP A 40 27.94 4.48 18.81
N PRO A 41 27.59 3.37 19.47
CA PRO A 41 27.00 2.21 18.80
C PRO A 41 25.69 2.52 18.06
N VAL A 42 24.89 3.46 18.57
CA VAL A 42 23.63 3.86 17.93
C VAL A 42 23.89 4.64 16.66
N GLN A 43 24.80 5.62 16.72
CA GLN A 43 25.17 6.41 15.56
C GLN A 43 25.85 5.56 14.48
N HIS A 44 26.71 4.62 14.88
CA HIS A 44 27.34 3.67 13.97
C HIS A 44 26.28 2.79 13.26
N ALA A 45 25.32 2.23 14.01
CA ALA A 45 24.25 1.42 13.43
C ALA A 45 23.35 2.24 12.48
N ARG A 46 23.04 3.50 12.80
CA ARG A 46 22.32 4.43 11.89
C ARG A 46 23.12 4.66 10.60
N TYR A 47 24.42 4.86 10.71
CA TYR A 47 25.30 5.04 9.56
C TYR A 47 25.35 3.81 8.66
N GLU A 48 25.46 2.60 9.20
CA GLU A 48 25.46 1.37 8.42
C GLU A 48 24.12 1.16 7.67
N ILE A 49 22.97 1.46 8.29
CA ILE A 49 21.66 1.45 7.63
C ILE A 49 21.64 2.49 6.49
N TYR A 50 22.08 3.72 6.75
CA TYR A 50 22.12 4.77 5.74
C TYR A 50 23.05 4.39 4.56
N LYS A 51 24.23 3.87 4.82
CA LYS A 51 25.19 3.40 3.82
C LYS A 51 24.60 2.27 2.95
N LYS A 52 23.88 1.34 3.57
CA LYS A 52 23.31 0.17 2.89
C LYS A 52 22.07 0.51 2.05
N TYR A 53 21.19 1.38 2.55
CA TYR A 53 19.89 1.62 1.95
C TYR A 53 19.69 3.04 1.41
N GLY A 54 20.50 4.00 1.79
CA GLY A 54 20.36 5.43 1.46
C GLY A 54 19.24 6.12 2.26
N VAL A 55 18.76 5.52 3.34
CA VAL A 55 17.63 6.00 4.14
C VAL A 55 18.12 6.43 5.52
N PRO A 56 18.10 7.73 5.86
CA PRO A 56 18.45 8.20 7.20
C PRO A 56 17.37 7.79 8.22
N VAL A 57 17.82 7.44 9.43
CA VAL A 57 16.95 7.07 10.55
C VAL A 57 17.09 8.11 11.67
N TYR A 58 15.96 8.59 12.17
CA TYR A 58 15.88 9.60 13.24
C TYR A 58 15.18 9.03 14.47
N PHE A 59 15.58 9.53 15.67
CA PHE A 59 14.95 9.19 16.95
C PHE A 59 14.22 10.37 17.58
N ASN A 60 14.11 11.47 16.84
CA ASN A 60 13.29 12.63 17.17
C ASN A 60 12.71 13.21 15.88
N ASP A 61 11.88 14.22 16.00
CA ASP A 61 11.20 14.85 14.87
C ASP A 61 12.08 15.85 14.08
N THR A 62 13.31 16.12 14.53
CA THR A 62 14.23 17.01 13.82
C THR A 62 15.01 16.23 12.75
N VAL A 63 14.78 16.54 11.49
CA VAL A 63 15.41 15.85 10.34
C VAL A 63 16.60 16.60 9.77
N ALA A 64 16.65 17.93 9.91
CA ALA A 64 17.79 18.74 9.50
C ALA A 64 17.96 19.98 10.39
N VAL A 65 19.21 20.44 10.50
CA VAL A 65 19.57 21.67 11.19
C VAL A 65 20.40 22.52 10.22
N HIS A 66 19.82 23.60 9.75
CA HIS A 66 20.50 24.53 8.84
C HIS A 66 21.23 25.62 9.62
N GLY A 67 22.37 26.04 9.12
CA GLY A 67 23.22 27.10 9.75
C GLY A 67 24.18 26.55 10.83
N GLY A 68 24.57 25.27 10.75
CA GLY A 68 25.40 24.56 11.73
C GLY A 68 26.83 25.12 11.96
N ASN A 69 27.38 25.90 11.05
CA ASN A 69 28.73 26.51 11.15
C ASN A 69 28.71 27.97 11.59
N ALA A 70 27.55 28.55 11.88
CA ALA A 70 27.50 29.89 12.46
C ALA A 70 27.92 29.85 13.92
N PRO A 71 28.71 30.84 14.40
CA PRO A 71 29.06 30.93 15.82
C PRO A 71 27.77 30.95 16.65
N ALA A 72 27.88 30.55 17.89
CA ALA A 72 26.86 30.16 18.87
C ALA A 72 25.56 31.01 19.01
N ASP A 73 25.22 31.81 18.03
CA ASP A 73 23.99 32.61 18.00
C ASP A 73 22.84 31.73 17.57
N SER A 74 22.09 31.25 18.57
CA SER A 74 20.96 30.34 18.39
C SER A 74 19.84 30.89 17.49
N ALA A 75 19.82 32.18 17.20
CA ALA A 75 18.84 32.87 16.36
C ALA A 75 18.98 32.52 14.85
N SER A 76 20.11 32.01 14.39
CA SER A 76 20.33 31.66 12.97
C SER A 76 20.07 30.19 12.63
N ARG A 77 19.87 29.32 13.63
CA ARG A 77 19.60 27.88 13.41
C ARG A 77 18.16 27.67 13.02
N ARG A 78 17.93 27.11 11.84
CA ARG A 78 16.62 26.66 11.38
C ARG A 78 16.54 25.15 11.51
N TYR A 79 15.49 24.67 12.15
CA TYR A 79 15.21 23.25 12.30
C TYR A 79 14.14 22.85 11.28
N GLU A 80 14.40 21.79 10.53
CA GLU A 80 13.36 21.12 9.74
C GLU A 80 12.84 19.95 10.57
N THR A 81 11.54 19.94 10.80
CA THR A 81 10.87 18.87 11.56
C THR A 81 10.02 18.00 10.66
N VAL A 82 9.76 16.77 11.11
CA VAL A 82 8.84 15.85 10.45
C VAL A 82 7.44 16.44 10.44
N ASP A 83 6.88 16.64 9.25
CA ASP A 83 5.47 17.03 9.07
C ASP A 83 4.69 15.84 8.47
N LEU A 84 3.90 15.18 9.30
CA LEU A 84 3.06 14.05 8.91
C LEU A 84 1.71 14.45 8.33
N ASN A 85 1.36 15.73 8.36
CA ASN A 85 0.13 16.21 7.72
C ASN A 85 0.22 16.19 6.19
N TRP A 86 1.43 16.17 5.62
CA TRP A 86 1.63 15.96 4.20
C TRP A 86 1.59 14.47 3.88
N THR A 87 0.67 14.09 3.00
CA THR A 87 0.48 12.73 2.50
C THR A 87 0.45 12.75 0.96
N PHE A 88 0.37 11.58 0.33
CA PHE A 88 0.17 11.49 -1.12
C PHE A 88 -1.17 12.08 -1.59
N PHE A 89 -2.12 12.26 -0.68
CA PHE A 89 -3.46 12.81 -0.95
C PHE A 89 -3.56 14.31 -0.65
N GLY A 90 -2.49 14.93 -0.19
CA GLY A 90 -2.43 16.33 0.18
C GLY A 90 -2.21 16.58 1.66
N TYR A 91 -2.56 17.77 2.11
CA TYR A 91 -2.36 18.21 3.50
C TYR A 91 -3.59 17.92 4.36
N SER A 92 -3.42 17.12 5.42
CA SER A 92 -4.47 16.79 6.38
C SER A 92 -4.56 17.85 7.48
N ARG A 93 -5.65 18.61 7.49
CA ARG A 93 -5.90 19.61 8.54
C ARG A 93 -6.64 19.00 9.73
N GLY A 94 -6.37 19.51 10.94
CA GLY A 94 -7.07 19.10 12.15
C GLY A 94 -6.63 17.74 12.71
N VAL A 95 -5.48 17.24 12.28
CA VAL A 95 -4.81 16.08 12.86
C VAL A 95 -3.57 16.56 13.59
N GLU A 96 -3.41 16.14 14.82
CA GLU A 96 -2.26 16.43 15.68
C GLU A 96 -1.46 15.15 15.90
N TYR A 97 -0.12 15.25 15.76
CA TYR A 97 0.81 14.16 15.99
C TYR A 97 1.68 14.48 17.19
N ARG A 98 1.78 13.54 18.14
CA ARG A 98 2.65 13.64 19.31
C ARG A 98 3.54 12.42 19.40
N TYR A 99 4.81 12.64 19.76
CA TYR A 99 5.83 11.63 19.84
C TYR A 99 6.36 11.49 21.25
N ASP A 100 6.45 10.25 21.75
CA ASP A 100 7.31 9.90 22.86
C ASP A 100 8.57 9.24 22.28
N TYR A 101 9.75 9.72 22.67
CA TYR A 101 11.01 9.27 22.07
C TYR A 101 11.63 8.12 22.84
N LEU A 102 12.36 7.27 22.14
CA LEU A 102 13.22 6.26 22.73
C LEU A 102 14.35 6.93 23.53
N ARG A 103 14.54 6.52 24.77
CA ARG A 103 15.42 7.22 25.72
C ARG A 103 16.76 6.55 25.91
N THR A 104 16.87 5.24 25.68
CA THR A 104 18.10 4.48 25.93
C THR A 104 18.70 3.97 24.63
N ALA A 105 20.05 3.86 24.60
CA ALA A 105 20.77 3.28 23.48
C ALA A 105 20.33 1.85 23.16
N GLU A 106 19.99 1.07 24.19
CA GLU A 106 19.52 -0.29 24.01
C GLU A 106 18.17 -0.37 23.27
N GLU A 107 17.19 0.49 23.63
CA GLU A 107 15.92 0.60 22.93
C GLU A 107 16.11 1.03 21.47
N GLN A 108 16.98 2.03 21.25
CA GLN A 108 17.30 2.51 19.92
C GLN A 108 17.95 1.44 19.05
N LEU A 109 18.89 0.66 19.58
CA LEU A 109 19.51 -0.46 18.86
C LEU A 109 18.52 -1.59 18.56
N ARG A 110 17.57 -1.89 19.47
CA ARG A 110 16.51 -2.85 19.18
C ARG A 110 15.62 -2.38 18.03
N ALA A 111 15.23 -1.12 18.06
CA ALA A 111 14.42 -0.53 17.00
C ALA A 111 15.16 -0.47 15.65
N LEU A 112 16.47 -0.20 15.63
CA LEU A 112 17.27 -0.21 14.41
C LEU A 112 17.33 -1.61 13.78
N ARG A 113 17.31 -2.69 14.56
CA ARG A 113 17.22 -4.06 14.00
C ARG A 113 15.92 -4.27 13.22
N PHE A 114 14.79 -3.76 13.73
CA PHE A 114 13.54 -3.79 12.99
C PHE A 114 13.61 -2.97 11.69
N VAL A 115 14.20 -1.77 11.76
CA VAL A 115 14.37 -0.91 10.58
C VAL A 115 15.25 -1.56 9.51
N ASP A 116 16.38 -2.19 9.90
CA ASP A 116 17.24 -2.92 8.95
C ASP A 116 16.50 -4.08 8.29
N ALA A 117 15.74 -4.86 9.07
CA ALA A 117 14.91 -5.96 8.55
C ALA A 117 13.84 -5.43 7.58
N TYR A 118 13.14 -4.36 7.93
CA TYR A 118 12.14 -3.72 7.08
C TYR A 118 12.74 -3.23 5.76
N LEU A 119 13.81 -2.42 5.81
CA LEU A 119 14.45 -1.85 4.62
C LEU A 119 15.10 -2.94 3.73
N GLY A 120 15.51 -4.05 4.32
CA GLY A 120 16.06 -5.19 3.60
C GLY A 120 15.00 -5.98 2.80
N LYS A 121 13.74 -5.92 3.21
CA LYS A 121 12.63 -6.66 2.59
C LYS A 121 11.86 -5.86 1.54
N ILE A 122 11.95 -4.53 1.55
CA ILE A 122 11.23 -3.70 0.59
C ILE A 122 12.08 -3.36 -0.63
N SER A 123 11.41 -3.17 -1.77
CA SER A 123 12.06 -2.71 -2.99
C SER A 123 12.62 -1.28 -2.84
N ARG A 124 13.61 -0.94 -3.66
CA ARG A 124 14.19 0.41 -3.66
C ARG A 124 13.13 1.49 -3.94
N GLN A 125 12.18 1.21 -4.80
CA GLN A 125 11.09 2.11 -5.20
C GLN A 125 10.11 2.38 -4.04
N MET A 126 10.00 1.45 -3.11
CA MET A 126 9.13 1.56 -1.95
C MET A 126 9.80 2.16 -0.71
N ARG A 127 11.13 2.38 -0.74
CA ARG A 127 11.82 2.97 0.41
C ARG A 127 11.34 4.38 0.68
N PRO A 128 11.03 4.73 1.94
CA PRO A 128 10.76 6.10 2.30
C PRO A 128 12.02 6.95 2.18
N PHE A 129 11.89 8.26 2.04
CA PHE A 129 13.03 9.17 2.06
C PHE A 129 13.77 9.10 3.41
N SER A 130 13.03 9.00 4.52
CA SER A 130 13.58 8.84 5.87
C SER A 130 12.67 7.97 6.74
N VAL A 131 13.21 7.44 7.82
CA VAL A 131 12.48 6.73 8.86
C VAL A 131 12.66 7.47 10.18
N MET A 132 11.59 7.76 10.89
CA MET A 132 11.63 8.21 12.27
C MET A 132 11.15 7.09 13.18
N VAL A 133 11.90 6.81 14.25
CA VAL A 133 11.51 5.80 15.23
C VAL A 133 11.20 6.45 16.56
N ALA A 134 9.99 6.23 17.05
CA ALA A 134 9.48 6.73 18.32
C ALA A 134 9.16 5.57 19.28
N ASP A 135 9.09 5.86 20.57
CA ASP A 135 8.53 4.93 21.54
C ASP A 135 7.02 4.81 21.36
N THR A 136 6.35 5.95 21.23
CA THR A 136 4.91 6.02 20.96
C THR A 136 4.62 7.14 19.96
N LEU A 137 3.74 6.87 19.03
CA LEU A 137 3.09 7.85 18.17
C LEU A 137 1.63 7.96 18.58
N THR A 138 1.19 9.16 18.96
CA THR A 138 -0.21 9.46 19.22
C THR A 138 -0.74 10.35 18.10
N VAL A 139 -1.81 9.91 17.47
CA VAL A 139 -2.52 10.63 16.41
C VAL A 139 -3.88 11.04 16.93
N SER A 140 -4.15 12.33 16.98
CA SER A 140 -5.39 12.90 17.51
C SER A 140 -6.13 13.67 16.43
N SER A 141 -7.39 13.36 16.25
CA SER A 141 -8.33 14.09 15.39
C SER A 141 -9.57 14.49 16.23
N ALA A 142 -10.49 15.26 15.65
CA ALA A 142 -11.67 15.77 16.37
C ALA A 142 -12.45 14.69 17.14
N ASN A 143 -12.51 13.46 16.63
CA ASN A 143 -13.35 12.38 17.16
C ASN A 143 -12.57 11.10 17.53
N LYS A 144 -11.23 11.09 17.37
CA LYS A 144 -10.45 9.86 17.54
C LYS A 144 -9.04 10.15 18.04
N VAL A 145 -8.59 9.33 18.97
CA VAL A 145 -7.19 9.29 19.42
C VAL A 145 -6.70 7.86 19.21
N GLU A 146 -5.60 7.72 18.49
CA GLU A 146 -5.00 6.42 18.15
C GLU A 146 -3.52 6.40 18.49
N LYS A 147 -2.99 5.20 18.72
CA LYS A 147 -1.57 4.95 18.91
C LYS A 147 -1.10 3.88 17.90
N PRO A 148 -0.98 4.23 16.62
CA PRO A 148 -0.57 3.29 15.60
C PRO A 148 0.88 2.85 15.79
N ILE A 149 1.21 1.66 15.24
CA ILE A 149 2.59 1.14 15.21
C ILE A 149 3.39 1.83 14.10
N TYR A 150 2.72 2.27 13.05
CA TYR A 150 3.35 3.02 11.97
C TYR A 150 2.43 4.12 11.43
N HIS A 151 3.04 5.09 10.78
CA HIS A 151 2.33 6.10 9.98
C HIS A 151 3.16 6.42 8.73
N VAL A 152 2.53 6.30 7.57
CA VAL A 152 3.18 6.59 6.28
C VAL A 152 2.93 8.05 5.94
N GLY A 153 3.92 8.90 6.21
CA GLY A 153 3.93 10.27 5.73
C GLY A 153 4.46 10.37 4.30
N PHE A 154 4.40 11.56 3.71
CA PHE A 154 4.87 11.79 2.34
C PHE A 154 6.36 11.51 2.17
N ARG A 155 7.20 11.94 3.10
CA ARG A 155 8.66 11.79 3.08
C ARG A 155 9.17 10.81 4.13
N THR A 156 8.49 10.72 5.26
CA THR A 156 8.97 10.01 6.44
C THR A 156 7.99 8.92 6.85
N LEU A 157 8.49 7.69 6.96
CA LEU A 157 7.79 6.62 7.65
C LEU A 157 8.09 6.74 9.14
N VAL A 158 7.05 6.90 9.96
CA VAL A 158 7.19 6.84 11.41
C VAL A 158 6.86 5.43 11.88
N LEU A 159 7.76 4.86 12.68
CA LEU A 159 7.61 3.57 13.33
C LEU A 159 7.56 3.77 14.85
N ALA A 160 6.55 3.23 15.51
CA ALA A 160 6.39 3.33 16.96
C ALA A 160 6.28 1.93 17.59
N ARG A 161 6.79 1.77 18.81
CA ARG A 161 6.76 0.50 19.59
C ARG A 161 7.48 -0.68 18.92
N VAL A 162 8.23 -0.45 17.85
CA VAL A 162 8.93 -1.52 17.12
C VAL A 162 10.12 -2.12 17.89
N LYS A 163 10.60 -1.45 18.94
CA LYS A 163 11.63 -1.96 19.86
C LYS A 163 11.22 -3.26 20.56
N ASP A 164 9.91 -3.48 20.71
CA ASP A 164 9.33 -4.60 21.43
C ASP A 164 9.00 -5.77 20.50
N ILE A 165 9.08 -5.58 19.19
CA ILE A 165 8.84 -6.60 18.17
C ILE A 165 10.16 -7.31 17.88
N THR A 166 10.42 -8.42 18.57
CA THR A 166 11.71 -9.14 18.53
C THR A 166 11.60 -10.55 17.97
N VAL A 167 10.40 -11.14 17.96
CA VAL A 167 10.15 -12.46 17.38
C VAL A 167 10.04 -12.34 15.86
N GLU A 168 10.74 -13.19 15.13
CA GLU A 168 10.87 -13.12 13.67
C GLU A 168 9.51 -13.10 12.95
N ASP A 169 8.59 -13.98 13.33
CA ASP A 169 7.25 -14.03 12.74
C ASP A 169 6.46 -12.73 12.97
N SER A 170 6.59 -12.13 14.15
CA SER A 170 5.97 -10.84 14.47
C SER A 170 6.61 -9.71 13.69
N VAL A 171 7.92 -9.73 13.48
CA VAL A 171 8.65 -8.77 12.63
C VAL A 171 8.15 -8.87 11.19
N ASN A 172 8.05 -10.09 10.66
CA ASN A 172 7.58 -10.35 9.29
C ASN A 172 6.14 -9.91 9.09
N ALA A 173 5.24 -10.25 10.00
CA ALA A 173 3.83 -9.86 9.95
C ALA A 173 3.67 -8.33 9.97
N GLN A 174 4.42 -7.64 10.84
CA GLN A 174 4.35 -6.18 10.92
C GLN A 174 4.92 -5.50 9.67
N ILE A 175 6.02 -6.02 9.11
CA ILE A 175 6.58 -5.52 7.85
C ILE A 175 5.57 -5.71 6.72
N ALA A 176 4.91 -6.86 6.64
CA ALA A 176 3.88 -7.12 5.65
C ALA A 176 2.72 -6.11 5.74
N GLU A 177 2.24 -5.81 6.94
CA GLU A 177 1.19 -4.82 7.16
C GLU A 177 1.59 -3.42 6.66
N ILE A 178 2.82 -2.98 6.99
CA ILE A 178 3.35 -1.69 6.53
C ILE A 178 3.43 -1.65 5.00
N VAL A 179 4.00 -2.70 4.38
CA VAL A 179 4.14 -2.77 2.92
C VAL A 179 2.78 -2.76 2.24
N ASN A 180 1.83 -3.54 2.74
CA ASN A 180 0.46 -3.60 2.20
C ASN A 180 -0.24 -2.25 2.26
N SER A 181 -0.10 -1.51 3.37
CA SER A 181 -0.62 -0.15 3.49
C SER A 181 0.01 0.79 2.46
N MET A 182 1.34 0.77 2.33
CA MET A 182 2.05 1.62 1.37
C MET A 182 1.66 1.31 -0.08
N VAL A 183 1.54 0.04 -0.45
CA VAL A 183 1.10 -0.38 -1.79
C VAL A 183 -0.32 0.13 -2.06
N SER A 184 -1.23 -0.05 -1.11
CA SER A 184 -2.61 0.44 -1.21
C SER A 184 -2.65 1.95 -1.46
N ASP A 185 -1.88 2.72 -0.68
CA ASP A 185 -1.82 4.19 -0.83
C ASP A 185 -1.24 4.61 -2.18
N ARG A 186 -0.20 3.92 -2.67
CA ARG A 186 0.40 4.19 -3.99
C ARG A 186 -0.58 3.91 -5.12
N ILE A 187 -1.32 2.81 -5.05
CA ILE A 187 -2.36 2.48 -6.03
C ILE A 187 -3.45 3.57 -6.01
N LYS A 188 -3.98 3.90 -4.83
CA LYS A 188 -5.04 4.91 -4.67
C LYS A 188 -4.62 6.30 -5.16
N ALA A 189 -3.35 6.65 -5.02
CA ALA A 189 -2.80 7.93 -5.48
C ALA A 189 -2.60 7.98 -7.01
N ASN A 190 -2.52 6.85 -7.70
CA ASN A 190 -2.33 6.79 -9.15
C ASN A 190 -3.68 6.87 -9.88
N ARG A 191 -4.06 8.09 -10.28
CA ARG A 191 -5.36 8.36 -10.92
C ARG A 191 -5.54 7.67 -12.27
N GLU A 192 -4.48 7.55 -13.06
CA GLU A 192 -4.52 6.90 -14.36
C GLU A 192 -4.79 5.40 -14.19
N LEU A 193 -4.04 4.74 -13.31
CA LEU A 193 -4.25 3.35 -12.94
C LEU A 193 -5.67 3.09 -12.41
N CYS A 194 -6.17 3.99 -11.54
CA CYS A 194 -7.51 3.91 -10.99
C CYS A 194 -8.58 4.03 -12.08
N GLY A 195 -8.37 4.91 -13.08
CA GLY A 195 -9.24 5.06 -14.23
C GLY A 195 -9.24 3.80 -15.11
N GLU A 196 -8.06 3.30 -15.48
CA GLU A 196 -7.92 2.07 -16.27
C GLU A 196 -8.62 0.87 -15.60
N PHE A 197 -8.47 0.73 -14.29
CA PHE A 197 -9.15 -0.32 -13.53
C PHE A 197 -10.68 -0.15 -13.57
N ALA A 198 -11.17 1.08 -13.36
CA ALA A 198 -12.59 1.38 -13.33
C ALA A 198 -13.25 1.12 -14.69
N ASP A 199 -12.60 1.50 -15.79
CA ASP A 199 -13.13 1.39 -17.15
C ASP A 199 -13.50 -0.04 -17.56
N VAL A 200 -12.92 -1.05 -16.93
CA VAL A 200 -13.27 -2.45 -17.20
C VAL A 200 -14.74 -2.74 -16.89
N SER A 201 -15.33 -2.13 -15.85
CA SER A 201 -16.72 -2.38 -15.43
C SER A 201 -17.64 -1.15 -15.54
N THR A 202 -17.13 0.09 -15.37
CA THR A 202 -17.96 1.31 -15.31
C THR A 202 -18.73 1.56 -16.59
N GLN A 203 -18.17 1.23 -17.76
CA GLN A 203 -18.84 1.39 -19.06
C GLN A 203 -20.16 0.59 -19.16
N LYS A 204 -20.38 -0.35 -18.28
CA LYS A 204 -21.53 -1.23 -18.28
C LYS A 204 -22.58 -0.87 -17.22
N GLY A 205 -22.30 0.16 -16.36
CA GLY A 205 -23.22 0.63 -15.34
C GLY A 205 -23.60 -0.41 -14.28
N TRP A 206 -22.65 -1.27 -13.92
CA TRP A 206 -22.92 -2.41 -13.04
C TRP A 206 -22.71 -2.12 -11.54
N TYR A 207 -22.08 -1.02 -11.18
CA TYR A 207 -21.85 -0.66 -9.79
C TYR A 207 -23.17 -0.36 -9.05
N ASP A 208 -23.22 -0.70 -7.77
CA ASP A 208 -24.37 -0.52 -6.85
C ASP A 208 -25.68 -1.19 -7.29
N LEU A 209 -25.60 -2.18 -8.17
CA LEU A 209 -26.77 -2.93 -8.58
C LEU A 209 -26.96 -4.17 -7.70
N ASP A 210 -28.23 -4.45 -7.35
CA ASP A 210 -28.62 -5.73 -6.80
C ASP A 210 -28.31 -6.84 -7.82
N TRP A 211 -27.72 -7.93 -7.38
CA TRP A 211 -27.39 -9.07 -8.25
C TRP A 211 -28.60 -9.60 -9.03
N LYS A 212 -29.81 -9.49 -8.49
CA LYS A 212 -31.05 -9.86 -9.22
C LYS A 212 -31.28 -8.97 -10.42
N ARG A 213 -31.03 -7.67 -10.31
CA ARG A 213 -31.15 -6.73 -11.45
C ARG A 213 -30.07 -6.93 -12.49
N LEU A 214 -28.87 -7.27 -12.07
CA LEU A 214 -27.83 -7.69 -13.01
C LEU A 214 -28.23 -8.95 -13.75
N ASN A 215 -28.99 -9.82 -13.12
CA ASN A 215 -29.52 -11.04 -13.71
C ASN A 215 -30.60 -10.83 -14.80
N GLU A 216 -31.43 -9.80 -14.68
CA GLU A 216 -32.42 -9.43 -15.70
C GLU A 216 -31.76 -8.88 -16.98
N THR A 217 -30.56 -8.32 -16.88
CA THR A 217 -29.78 -7.76 -17.99
C THR A 217 -28.65 -8.67 -18.47
N SER A 218 -28.26 -9.64 -17.67
CA SER A 218 -27.21 -10.63 -17.94
C SER A 218 -27.29 -11.74 -16.89
N PRO A 219 -27.18 -13.02 -17.24
CA PRO A 219 -27.45 -14.12 -16.31
C PRO A 219 -26.42 -14.16 -15.17
N CYS A 220 -26.79 -13.63 -14.02
CA CYS A 220 -26.06 -13.81 -12.77
C CYS A 220 -27.03 -14.37 -11.73
N PRO A 221 -27.20 -15.67 -11.61
CA PRO A 221 -28.12 -16.23 -10.66
C PRO A 221 -27.59 -16.05 -9.23
N THR A 222 -28.48 -15.56 -8.38
CA THR A 222 -28.36 -15.73 -6.93
C THR A 222 -28.79 -17.14 -6.51
N VAL A 223 -29.26 -17.92 -7.48
CA VAL A 223 -29.77 -19.28 -7.31
C VAL A 223 -28.97 -20.20 -8.21
N ILE A 224 -28.22 -21.12 -7.61
CA ILE A 224 -27.47 -22.14 -8.36
C ILE A 224 -28.29 -23.40 -8.41
N GLU A 225 -28.65 -23.82 -9.63
CA GLU A 225 -29.36 -25.07 -9.89
C GLU A 225 -28.32 -26.20 -10.05
N MET A 226 -28.44 -27.22 -9.20
CA MET A 226 -27.66 -28.46 -9.30
C MET A 226 -28.61 -29.66 -9.25
N GLY A 227 -28.86 -30.20 -10.42
CA GLY A 227 -29.82 -31.28 -10.56
C GLY A 227 -31.25 -30.84 -10.19
N LYS A 228 -31.82 -31.40 -9.10
CA LYS A 228 -33.13 -31.01 -8.56
C LYS A 228 -33.08 -30.06 -7.39
N LYS A 229 -31.87 -29.63 -7.00
CA LYS A 229 -31.62 -28.77 -5.85
C LYS A 229 -31.31 -27.36 -6.32
N SER A 230 -31.90 -26.35 -5.66
CA SER A 230 -31.62 -24.93 -5.87
C SER A 230 -30.95 -24.37 -4.63
N TYR A 231 -29.75 -23.79 -4.79
CA TYR A 231 -29.00 -23.18 -3.71
C TYR A 231 -29.04 -21.66 -3.82
N VAL A 232 -29.49 -20.99 -2.77
CA VAL A 232 -29.42 -19.53 -2.63
C VAL A 232 -28.32 -19.23 -1.63
N LEU A 233 -27.21 -18.70 -2.09
CA LEU A 233 -26.07 -18.39 -1.23
C LEU A 233 -25.85 -16.87 -1.13
N SER A 234 -25.54 -16.44 0.08
CA SER A 234 -25.00 -15.11 0.30
C SER A 234 -23.59 -15.04 -0.31
N VAL A 235 -23.37 -14.08 -1.20
CA VAL A 235 -22.06 -13.85 -1.80
C VAL A 235 -20.98 -13.63 -0.73
N ASN A 236 -21.33 -13.04 0.42
CA ASN A 236 -20.41 -12.85 1.54
C ASN A 236 -19.90 -14.14 2.18
N ALA A 237 -20.66 -15.22 2.09
CA ALA A 237 -20.20 -16.53 2.58
C ALA A 237 -19.05 -17.10 1.75
N LEU A 238 -18.80 -16.54 0.56
CA LEU A 238 -17.73 -16.95 -0.34
C LEU A 238 -16.43 -16.20 -0.14
N TYR A 239 -16.43 -15.14 0.68
CA TYR A 239 -15.30 -14.24 0.82
C TYR A 239 -14.76 -14.23 2.24
N ASP A 240 -13.43 -14.19 2.31
CA ASP A 240 -12.71 -14.03 3.57
C ASP A 240 -13.10 -12.69 4.21
N GLN A 241 -13.61 -12.74 5.45
CA GLN A 241 -13.85 -11.55 6.24
C GLN A 241 -12.55 -11.07 6.88
N PRO A 242 -12.36 -9.75 7.06
CA PRO A 242 -11.25 -9.24 7.86
C PRO A 242 -11.34 -9.71 9.33
N PRO A 243 -10.22 -10.08 9.99
CA PRO A 243 -8.90 -10.19 9.39
C PRO A 243 -8.91 -11.30 8.36
N TYR A 244 -8.29 -11.05 7.21
CA TYR A 244 -8.18 -12.04 6.14
C TYR A 244 -7.40 -13.24 6.66
N THR A 245 -8.11 -14.16 7.30
CA THR A 245 -7.57 -15.49 7.54
C THR A 245 -7.48 -16.21 6.19
N PRO A 246 -6.47 -17.07 5.97
CA PRO A 246 -6.45 -17.89 4.78
C PRO A 246 -7.83 -18.51 4.61
N PHE A 247 -8.41 -18.32 3.42
CA PHE A 247 -9.67 -18.97 3.13
C PHE A 247 -9.41 -20.46 3.20
N ASN A 248 -9.72 -21.03 4.35
CA ASN A 248 -9.65 -22.47 4.52
C ASN A 248 -10.83 -23.05 3.74
N HIS A 249 -10.55 -23.91 2.75
CA HIS A 249 -11.60 -24.68 2.06
C HIS A 249 -12.52 -25.37 3.06
N GLU A 250 -11.95 -25.84 4.18
CA GLU A 250 -12.69 -26.44 5.28
C GLU A 250 -13.74 -25.51 5.91
N ASP A 251 -13.45 -24.19 6.00
CA ASP A 251 -14.39 -23.23 6.56
C ASP A 251 -15.59 -22.98 5.65
N LEU A 252 -15.39 -22.91 4.33
CA LEU A 252 -16.51 -22.81 3.38
C LEU A 252 -17.32 -24.08 3.34
N VAL A 253 -16.67 -25.22 3.25
CA VAL A 253 -17.30 -26.53 3.28
C VAL A 253 -18.10 -26.68 4.56
N THR A 254 -17.52 -26.33 5.71
CA THR A 254 -18.18 -26.35 7.01
C THR A 254 -19.37 -25.39 7.04
N LEU A 255 -19.24 -24.21 6.42
CA LEU A 255 -20.31 -23.22 6.35
C LEU A 255 -21.47 -23.68 5.43
N LEU A 256 -21.16 -24.30 4.30
CA LEU A 256 -22.11 -24.85 3.36
C LEU A 256 -22.76 -26.17 3.83
N LEU A 257 -22.04 -26.94 4.65
CA LEU A 257 -22.57 -28.14 5.31
C LEU A 257 -23.43 -27.82 6.54
N LYS A 258 -23.30 -26.60 7.11
CA LYS A 258 -24.22 -26.11 8.14
C LYS A 258 -25.51 -25.69 7.50
N ASP A 259 -26.64 -26.15 8.06
CA ASP A 259 -27.98 -25.79 7.65
C ASP A 259 -28.13 -24.27 7.43
N LEU A 260 -28.30 -23.87 6.17
CA LEU A 260 -28.42 -22.46 5.76
C LEU A 260 -29.82 -21.88 6.06
N GLY A 261 -30.58 -22.56 6.89
CA GLY A 261 -31.95 -22.20 7.31
C GLY A 261 -32.97 -23.19 6.84
N SER A 262 -34.17 -23.17 7.47
CA SER A 262 -35.24 -24.09 7.18
C SER A 262 -35.73 -23.97 5.74
N GLY A 263 -35.43 -24.97 4.92
CA GLY A 263 -35.80 -25.04 3.52
C GLY A 263 -34.66 -24.96 2.51
N ALA A 264 -33.42 -24.70 2.93
CA ALA A 264 -32.27 -24.80 2.05
C ALA A 264 -31.91 -26.29 1.84
N PRO A 265 -31.54 -26.72 0.62
CA PRO A 265 -31.03 -28.06 0.39
C PRO A 265 -29.71 -28.24 1.13
N THR A 266 -29.52 -29.39 1.77
CA THR A 266 -28.31 -29.76 2.47
C THR A 266 -27.22 -30.06 1.43
N VAL A 267 -26.03 -29.48 1.59
CA VAL A 267 -24.85 -29.89 0.85
C VAL A 267 -24.26 -31.11 1.56
N GLU A 268 -24.11 -32.20 0.84
CA GLU A 268 -23.79 -33.49 1.43
C GLU A 268 -22.32 -33.85 1.35
N THR A 269 -21.61 -33.26 0.36
CA THR A 269 -20.20 -33.55 0.13
C THR A 269 -19.37 -32.29 -0.08
N GLU A 270 -18.05 -32.43 0.13
CA GLU A 270 -17.08 -31.34 -0.12
C GLU A 270 -17.03 -30.98 -1.60
N GLU A 271 -17.10 -31.96 -2.48
CA GLU A 271 -17.10 -31.75 -3.93
C GLU A 271 -18.30 -30.93 -4.37
N GLU A 272 -19.49 -31.20 -3.82
CA GLU A 272 -20.70 -30.43 -4.09
C GLU A 272 -20.55 -28.98 -3.62
N ALA A 273 -19.95 -28.74 -2.44
CA ALA A 273 -19.66 -27.41 -1.91
C ALA A 273 -18.70 -26.62 -2.81
N ILE A 274 -17.62 -27.26 -3.27
CA ILE A 274 -16.64 -26.68 -4.19
C ILE A 274 -17.29 -26.33 -5.53
N GLU A 275 -18.13 -27.19 -6.08
CA GLU A 275 -18.83 -26.94 -7.35
C GLU A 275 -19.79 -25.75 -7.25
N ILE A 276 -20.58 -25.67 -6.17
CA ILE A 276 -21.48 -24.55 -5.89
C ILE A 276 -20.70 -23.24 -5.84
N ARG A 277 -19.62 -23.22 -5.07
CA ARG A 277 -18.73 -22.07 -4.94
C ARG A 277 -18.18 -21.62 -6.29
N ASN A 278 -17.64 -22.55 -7.07
CA ASN A 278 -17.04 -22.23 -8.37
C ASN A 278 -18.06 -21.66 -9.34
N LYS A 279 -19.28 -22.18 -9.36
CA LYS A 279 -20.37 -21.63 -10.15
C LYS A 279 -20.70 -20.20 -9.74
N MET A 280 -20.84 -19.92 -8.46
CA MET A 280 -21.14 -18.57 -7.98
C MET A 280 -20.01 -17.58 -8.30
N LEU A 281 -18.76 -17.97 -8.11
CA LEU A 281 -17.62 -17.12 -8.46
C LEU A 281 -17.56 -16.86 -9.96
N ALA A 282 -17.89 -17.83 -10.80
CA ALA A 282 -17.92 -17.65 -12.26
C ALA A 282 -18.96 -16.60 -12.67
N GLU A 283 -20.12 -16.57 -12.03
CA GLU A 283 -21.18 -15.63 -12.33
C GLU A 283 -20.82 -14.19 -11.94
N ILE A 284 -20.34 -14.00 -10.71
CA ILE A 284 -19.86 -12.68 -10.24
C ILE A 284 -18.65 -12.22 -11.06
N GLY A 285 -17.74 -13.14 -11.35
CA GLY A 285 -16.53 -12.88 -12.13
C GLY A 285 -16.82 -12.48 -13.58
N ALA A 286 -17.99 -12.85 -14.14
CA ALA A 286 -18.41 -12.40 -15.46
C ALA A 286 -18.57 -10.88 -15.56
N PHE A 287 -18.87 -10.21 -14.44
CA PHE A 287 -18.93 -8.75 -14.33
C PHE A 287 -17.58 -8.13 -13.94
N GLY A 288 -16.56 -8.93 -13.69
CA GLY A 288 -15.26 -8.47 -13.25
C GLY A 288 -15.20 -8.10 -11.78
N PHE A 289 -16.12 -8.58 -10.96
CA PHE A 289 -16.12 -8.39 -9.51
C PHE A 289 -15.61 -9.65 -8.81
N ILE A 290 -14.98 -9.44 -7.66
CA ILE A 290 -14.56 -10.54 -6.78
C ILE A 290 -15.32 -10.54 -5.45
N ARG A 291 -16.06 -9.47 -5.17
CA ARG A 291 -16.86 -9.31 -3.95
C ARG A 291 -18.01 -8.35 -4.17
N GLY A 292 -19.11 -8.59 -3.45
CA GLY A 292 -20.20 -7.63 -3.31
C GLY A 292 -20.11 -6.83 -2.01
N TRP A 293 -20.95 -5.80 -1.89
CA TRP A 293 -21.06 -5.00 -0.67
C TRP A 293 -22.34 -5.35 0.13
N ASN A 294 -22.48 -4.81 1.30
CA ASN A 294 -23.44 -5.02 2.38
C ASN A 294 -23.17 -6.31 3.19
N GLN A 295 -23.96 -6.47 4.27
CA GLN A 295 -23.80 -7.62 5.19
C GLN A 295 -24.09 -8.98 4.55
N THR A 296 -24.93 -9.00 3.52
CA THR A 296 -25.33 -10.21 2.80
C THR A 296 -24.63 -10.38 1.45
N GLY A 297 -23.82 -9.39 1.01
CA GLY A 297 -23.16 -9.40 -0.30
C GLY A 297 -24.13 -9.40 -1.48
N SER A 298 -25.36 -8.88 -1.29
CA SER A 298 -26.41 -8.95 -2.29
C SER A 298 -26.30 -7.93 -3.42
N PHE A 299 -25.34 -7.00 -3.32
CA PHE A 299 -25.10 -5.93 -4.30
C PHE A 299 -23.68 -6.00 -4.84
N ALA A 300 -23.52 -5.60 -6.10
CA ALA A 300 -22.20 -5.29 -6.66
C ALA A 300 -21.50 -4.20 -5.82
N PRO A 301 -20.16 -4.04 -5.90
CA PRO A 301 -19.49 -2.94 -5.24
C PRO A 301 -20.19 -1.61 -5.51
N ARG A 302 -20.24 -0.71 -4.54
CA ARG A 302 -20.93 0.58 -4.68
C ARG A 302 -20.32 1.44 -5.78
N ASP A 303 -19.01 1.36 -5.91
CA ASP A 303 -18.24 2.13 -6.87
C ASP A 303 -16.91 1.42 -7.20
N ALA A 304 -16.17 2.03 -8.12
CA ALA A 304 -14.87 1.51 -8.54
C ALA A 304 -13.80 1.57 -7.42
N ASP A 305 -13.94 2.46 -6.46
CA ASP A 305 -12.99 2.60 -5.36
C ASP A 305 -13.14 1.44 -4.37
N GLU A 306 -14.36 1.07 -4.03
CA GLU A 306 -14.65 -0.10 -3.20
C GLU A 306 -14.23 -1.40 -3.89
N ASP A 307 -14.56 -1.54 -5.18
CA ASP A 307 -14.17 -2.70 -5.97
C ASP A 307 -12.64 -2.86 -6.03
N ARG A 308 -11.92 -1.77 -6.33
CA ARG A 308 -10.46 -1.75 -6.32
C ARG A 308 -9.88 -2.10 -4.96
N GLU A 309 -10.50 -1.65 -3.87
CA GLU A 309 -10.05 -2.01 -2.53
C GLU A 309 -10.15 -3.51 -2.27
N TYR A 310 -11.20 -4.17 -2.75
CA TYR A 310 -11.31 -5.63 -2.68
C TYR A 310 -10.20 -6.33 -3.46
N PHE A 311 -9.90 -5.85 -4.66
CA PHE A 311 -8.80 -6.39 -5.47
C PHE A 311 -7.44 -6.20 -4.81
N ILE A 312 -7.15 -5.01 -4.26
CA ILE A 312 -5.90 -4.72 -3.56
C ILE A 312 -5.75 -5.68 -2.37
N LYS A 313 -6.78 -5.81 -1.55
CA LYS A 313 -6.78 -6.69 -0.40
C LYS A 313 -6.56 -8.15 -0.79
N ALA A 314 -7.30 -8.64 -1.79
CA ALA A 314 -7.16 -10.01 -2.27
C ALA A 314 -5.77 -10.28 -2.88
N MET A 315 -5.25 -9.35 -3.69
CA MET A 315 -3.93 -9.46 -4.32
C MET A 315 -2.81 -9.54 -3.27
N LEU A 316 -2.82 -8.64 -2.30
CA LEU A 316 -1.78 -8.56 -1.27
C LEU A 316 -1.86 -9.74 -0.28
N TRP A 317 -3.06 -10.26 -0.07
CA TRP A 317 -3.29 -11.41 0.79
C TRP A 317 -2.94 -12.75 0.13
N LEU A 318 -3.48 -12.98 -1.08
CA LEU A 318 -3.32 -14.25 -1.77
C LEU A 318 -1.96 -14.39 -2.46
N GLY A 319 -1.26 -13.28 -2.72
CA GLY A 319 -0.10 -13.25 -3.60
C GLY A 319 -0.48 -13.48 -5.07
N ASP A 320 0.51 -13.45 -5.98
CA ASP A 320 0.26 -13.69 -7.42
C ASP A 320 -0.23 -15.11 -7.68
N GLY A 321 0.46 -16.09 -7.10
CA GLY A 321 0.11 -17.50 -7.27
C GLY A 321 -1.29 -17.83 -6.77
N GLY A 322 -1.63 -17.39 -5.53
CA GLY A 322 -2.94 -17.65 -4.95
C GLY A 322 -4.08 -16.92 -5.64
N PHE A 323 -3.85 -15.67 -6.09
CA PHE A 323 -4.87 -14.95 -6.84
C PHE A 323 -5.20 -15.64 -8.17
N ARG A 324 -4.17 -16.05 -8.93
CA ARG A 324 -4.33 -16.80 -10.19
C ARG A 324 -4.98 -18.16 -9.99
N GLN A 325 -4.60 -18.88 -8.95
CA GLN A 325 -5.22 -20.16 -8.61
C GLN A 325 -6.72 -19.99 -8.36
N ARG A 326 -7.10 -18.92 -7.67
CA ARG A 326 -8.49 -18.69 -7.28
C ARG A 326 -9.35 -18.09 -8.39
N TYR A 327 -8.83 -17.10 -9.12
CA TYR A 327 -9.58 -16.30 -10.08
C TYR A 327 -9.09 -16.42 -11.53
N GLY A 328 -8.05 -17.21 -11.80
CA GLY A 328 -7.42 -17.30 -13.13
C GLY A 328 -8.34 -17.77 -14.25
N HIS A 329 -9.44 -18.45 -13.90
CA HIS A 329 -10.48 -18.89 -14.85
C HIS A 329 -11.49 -17.77 -15.18
N LEU A 330 -11.39 -16.57 -14.60
CA LEU A 330 -12.31 -15.44 -14.74
C LEU A 330 -11.66 -14.31 -15.57
N PRO A 331 -11.86 -14.25 -16.90
CA PRO A 331 -11.09 -13.34 -17.76
C PRO A 331 -11.23 -11.85 -17.38
N VAL A 332 -12.43 -11.40 -17.03
CA VAL A 332 -12.68 -9.98 -16.70
C VAL A 332 -12.04 -9.61 -15.35
N VAL A 333 -12.08 -10.52 -14.37
CA VAL A 333 -11.37 -10.37 -13.09
C VAL A 333 -9.87 -10.30 -13.33
N MET A 334 -9.34 -11.20 -14.18
CA MET A 334 -7.91 -11.19 -14.49
C MET A 334 -7.46 -9.93 -15.23
N THR A 335 -8.30 -9.34 -16.08
CA THR A 335 -8.00 -8.05 -16.71
C THR A 335 -7.77 -6.95 -15.65
N LYS A 336 -8.67 -6.83 -14.68
CA LYS A 336 -8.52 -5.88 -13.56
C LYS A 336 -7.28 -6.18 -12.71
N TYR A 337 -7.07 -7.46 -12.41
CA TYR A 337 -5.91 -7.89 -11.65
C TYR A 337 -4.60 -7.52 -12.32
N GLU A 338 -4.46 -7.78 -13.64
CA GLU A 338 -3.22 -7.48 -14.37
C GLU A 338 -2.92 -5.97 -14.45
N ILE A 339 -3.95 -5.12 -14.47
CA ILE A 339 -3.78 -3.67 -14.37
C ILE A 339 -3.06 -3.31 -13.07
N LEU A 340 -3.57 -3.77 -11.92
CA LEU A 340 -2.97 -3.50 -10.62
C LEU A 340 -1.61 -4.20 -10.46
N ARG A 341 -1.51 -5.45 -10.88
CA ARG A 341 -0.30 -6.27 -10.78
C ARG A 341 0.87 -5.62 -11.52
N ARG A 342 0.66 -5.17 -12.75
CA ARG A 342 1.68 -4.50 -13.57
C ARG A 342 2.29 -3.31 -12.82
N PHE A 343 1.47 -2.49 -12.19
CA PHE A 343 1.92 -1.37 -11.38
C PHE A 343 2.71 -1.84 -10.14
N VAL A 344 2.17 -2.78 -9.38
CA VAL A 344 2.76 -3.24 -8.11
C VAL A 344 4.09 -3.96 -8.35
N THR A 345 4.14 -4.87 -9.34
CA THR A 345 5.37 -5.64 -9.59
C THR A 345 6.37 -4.89 -10.47
N GLY A 346 5.89 -4.11 -11.45
CA GLY A 346 6.74 -3.40 -12.41
C GLY A 346 7.23 -2.06 -11.87
N GLU A 347 6.32 -1.18 -11.43
CA GLU A 347 6.70 0.17 -11.02
C GLU A 347 7.12 0.24 -9.55
N LEU A 348 6.43 -0.46 -8.66
CA LEU A 348 6.79 -0.49 -7.24
C LEU A 348 7.85 -1.56 -6.92
N GLY A 349 8.07 -2.53 -7.82
CA GLY A 349 9.04 -3.60 -7.63
C GLY A 349 8.71 -4.53 -6.45
N VAL A 350 7.43 -4.64 -6.09
CA VAL A 350 6.97 -5.48 -4.98
C VAL A 350 6.72 -6.90 -5.48
N ASN A 351 7.34 -7.88 -4.82
CA ASN A 351 7.02 -9.28 -5.04
C ASN A 351 5.73 -9.62 -4.28
N LEU A 352 4.66 -9.96 -5.00
CA LEU A 352 3.36 -10.25 -4.40
C LEU A 352 3.35 -11.56 -3.58
N ASP A 353 4.24 -12.50 -3.89
CA ASP A 353 4.36 -13.76 -3.13
C ASP A 353 5.29 -13.64 -1.92
N TYR A 354 5.72 -12.43 -1.59
CA TYR A 354 6.60 -12.13 -0.48
C TYR A 354 6.07 -12.64 0.88
N ASN A 355 4.75 -12.60 1.11
CA ASN A 355 4.14 -13.11 2.34
C ASN A 355 4.15 -14.64 2.46
N ARG A 356 4.40 -15.36 1.35
CA ARG A 356 4.43 -16.83 1.28
C ARG A 356 5.83 -17.43 1.31
N LEU A 357 6.88 -16.61 1.26
CA LEU A 357 8.26 -17.11 1.31
C LEU A 357 8.66 -17.73 2.66
N ASN A 358 7.74 -17.74 3.63
CA ASN A 358 7.92 -18.32 4.96
C ASN A 358 6.93 -19.48 5.25
N GLU A 359 6.12 -19.91 4.27
CA GLU A 359 5.36 -21.18 4.31
C GLU A 359 6.11 -22.27 3.50
#